data_7c6084720138b89f172d7a33f5ac58bd
#
_entry.id   7c6084720138b89f172d7a33f5ac58bd
#
_cell.length_a   1.000
_cell.length_b   1.000
_cell.length_c   1.000
_cell.angle_alpha   90.00
_cell.angle_beta   90.00
_cell.angle_gamma   90.00
#
_symmetry.space_group_name_H-M   'P 1'
#
loop_
_entity.id
_entity.type
_entity.pdbx_description
1 polymer ?
#
loop_
_entity_poly.entity_id
_entity_poly.type
_entity_poly.pdbx_seq_one_letter_code
_entity_poly.pdbx_strand_id
1 'polypeptide(L)'
;MIIRIFNRIPYFIESDDVNTKTNDEFTREEIFSFIKRDLNEAIEVLPAAKSPAGRITRTTAQAILAKVCAFTSDWEGVRANADAVISSGQYSLFSNFGDLSKISFNNGSESVFALQCSTASDNAHINWSNLLNCTYSDGNLYGNGDDFFYGSQNLVNAFRTDPINGLPYLDGSFNDVNVTENYDGCLDPRLDFTVGRIGYPWRGHLYTAGWCRAYDVYGEFSNKKAWPAPEEALASWPWGCSSLNFMFIRYADILLLKAEALIELASGTNAATDEMLVEARALVNQVRQRAANSIDGNYSPQDLDPSKADYNIGLYPTDWDGNLYWTKERARLAVRFERRLELALEGNRWFDLVRWGNDYLINTMNTYMTQESALRSYYTGRSVSANEIFLPVPLAEIDNSNGLYKQY
;
A
#
# COMPACT_ATOMS: atom_id res chain seq x y z
N MET A 1 13.42 -7.79 3.45
CA MET A 1 13.11 -6.57 2.68
C MET A 1 14.11 -6.32 1.55
N ILE A 2 15.41 -6.39 1.79
CA ILE A 2 16.47 -6.11 0.81
C ILE A 2 16.34 -6.95 -0.47
N ILE A 3 16.05 -8.26 -0.36
CA ILE A 3 15.86 -9.18 -1.52
C ILE A 3 14.74 -8.74 -2.48
N ARG A 4 13.83 -7.86 -2.06
CA ARG A 4 12.79 -7.30 -2.95
C ARG A 4 13.31 -6.13 -3.78
N ILE A 5 14.40 -5.51 -3.35
CA ILE A 5 14.99 -4.31 -3.97
C ILE A 5 16.17 -4.71 -4.86
N PHE A 6 17.01 -5.62 -4.38
CA PHE A 6 18.19 -6.13 -5.09
C PHE A 6 17.97 -7.58 -5.51
N ASN A 7 18.39 -7.94 -6.71
CA ASN A 7 18.22 -9.29 -7.21
C ASN A 7 19.05 -10.31 -6.43
N ARG A 8 20.25 -9.92 -6.01
CA ARG A 8 21.18 -10.74 -5.24
C ARG A 8 21.61 -10.00 -3.99
N ILE A 9 21.68 -10.70 -2.87
CA ILE A 9 22.10 -10.16 -1.58
C ILE A 9 23.00 -11.16 -0.87
N PRO A 10 23.95 -10.71 -0.04
CA PRO A 10 24.65 -11.59 0.86
C PRO A 10 23.70 -12.13 1.94
N TYR A 11 23.89 -13.37 2.35
CA TYR A 11 23.17 -14.00 3.45
C TYR A 11 24.11 -14.26 4.61
N PHE A 12 23.77 -13.80 5.80
CA PHE A 12 24.55 -13.91 7.01
C PHE A 12 23.81 -14.64 8.12
N ILE A 13 24.54 -15.48 8.84
CA ILE A 13 24.15 -16.01 10.15
C ILE A 13 25.07 -15.42 11.23
N GLU A 14 24.73 -15.58 12.52
CA GLU A 14 25.44 -14.92 13.64
C GLU A 14 26.93 -15.28 13.70
N SER A 15 27.32 -16.45 13.23
CA SER A 15 28.71 -16.91 13.24
C SER A 15 29.55 -16.49 12.03
N ASP A 16 28.94 -15.84 11.05
CA ASP A 16 29.63 -15.48 9.81
C ASP A 16 30.54 -14.26 9.99
N ASP A 17 31.71 -14.30 9.33
CA ASP A 17 32.51 -13.11 9.12
C ASP A 17 31.94 -12.31 7.95
N VAL A 18 31.46 -11.11 8.22
CA VAL A 18 30.86 -10.23 7.21
C VAL A 18 31.81 -9.89 6.06
N ASN A 19 33.12 -9.98 6.27
CA ASN A 19 34.15 -9.69 5.26
C ASN A 19 34.42 -10.84 4.29
N THR A 20 33.69 -11.95 4.40
CA THR A 20 33.88 -13.15 3.55
C THR A 20 32.70 -13.47 2.65
N LYS A 21 31.55 -12.86 2.89
CA LYS A 21 30.30 -13.17 2.18
C LYS A 21 30.19 -12.41 0.88
N THR A 22 29.76 -13.10 -0.15
CA THR A 22 29.47 -12.52 -1.47
C THR A 22 27.95 -12.37 -1.68
N ASN A 23 27.55 -11.52 -2.60
CA ASN A 23 26.13 -11.36 -2.95
C ASN A 23 25.66 -12.34 -4.05
N ASP A 24 26.51 -13.27 -4.46
CA ASP A 24 26.22 -14.30 -5.47
C ASP A 24 26.39 -15.75 -4.94
N GLU A 25 26.55 -15.92 -3.61
CA GLU A 25 26.68 -17.23 -2.97
C GLU A 25 25.39 -18.06 -3.09
N PHE A 26 24.23 -17.41 -2.95
CA PHE A 26 22.91 -18.05 -3.02
C PHE A 26 22.03 -17.42 -4.08
N THR A 27 21.18 -18.25 -4.67
CA THR A 27 20.11 -17.79 -5.56
C THR A 27 19.03 -17.05 -4.77
N ARG A 28 18.22 -16.29 -5.49
CA ARG A 28 17.06 -15.59 -4.90
C ARG A 28 16.07 -16.57 -4.24
N GLU A 29 15.85 -17.71 -4.87
CA GLU A 29 14.96 -18.79 -4.41
C GLU A 29 15.49 -19.42 -3.11
N GLU A 30 16.80 -19.66 -3.01
CA GLU A 30 17.43 -20.16 -1.79
C GLU A 30 17.28 -19.15 -0.64
N ILE A 31 17.52 -17.87 -0.90
CA ILE A 31 17.31 -16.81 0.11
C ILE A 31 15.86 -16.80 0.60
N PHE A 32 14.87 -16.89 -0.30
CA PHE A 32 13.48 -16.99 0.12
C PHE A 32 13.18 -18.26 0.94
N SER A 33 13.83 -19.38 0.62
CA SER A 33 13.69 -20.60 1.40
C SER A 33 14.25 -20.44 2.82
N PHE A 34 15.37 -19.76 2.99
CA PHE A 34 15.94 -19.45 4.31
C PHE A 34 15.00 -18.53 5.11
N ILE A 35 14.47 -17.48 4.48
CA ILE A 35 13.50 -16.57 5.14
C ILE A 35 12.24 -17.35 5.58
N LYS A 36 11.71 -18.25 4.73
CA LYS A 36 10.55 -19.08 5.11
C LYS A 36 10.87 -20.01 6.28
N ARG A 37 12.06 -20.63 6.31
CA ARG A 37 12.51 -21.48 7.42
C ARG A 37 12.57 -20.68 8.71
N ASP A 38 13.27 -19.55 8.72
CA ASP A 38 13.46 -18.72 9.91
C ASP A 38 12.12 -18.20 10.46
N LEU A 39 11.17 -17.85 9.57
CA LEU A 39 9.82 -17.45 9.97
C LEU A 39 9.01 -18.62 10.56
N ASN A 40 9.14 -19.84 10.03
CA ASN A 40 8.48 -21.02 10.59
C ASN A 40 9.02 -21.35 11.98
N GLU A 41 10.33 -21.29 12.18
CA GLU A 41 10.95 -21.47 13.50
C GLU A 41 10.46 -20.39 14.50
N ALA A 42 10.37 -19.15 14.05
CA ALA A 42 9.82 -18.06 14.86
C ALA A 42 8.35 -18.28 15.23
N ILE A 43 7.51 -18.81 14.33
CA ILE A 43 6.10 -19.11 14.57
C ILE A 43 5.92 -20.14 15.70
N GLU A 44 6.84 -21.09 15.82
CA GLU A 44 6.78 -22.11 16.87
C GLU A 44 7.01 -21.55 18.28
N VAL A 45 7.88 -20.54 18.41
CA VAL A 45 8.35 -20.03 19.70
C VAL A 45 7.72 -18.70 20.12
N LEU A 46 7.22 -17.90 19.18
CA LEU A 46 6.65 -16.60 19.48
C LEU A 46 5.31 -16.71 20.24
N PRO A 47 5.04 -15.74 21.15
CA PRO A 47 3.78 -15.72 21.90
C PRO A 47 2.59 -15.49 20.97
N ALA A 48 1.43 -16.04 21.36
CA ALA A 48 0.20 -15.89 20.58
C ALA A 48 -0.41 -14.48 20.71
N ALA A 49 -0.26 -13.82 21.84
CA ALA A 49 -0.88 -12.52 22.13
C ALA A 49 0.14 -11.38 22.25
N LYS A 50 -0.28 -10.18 21.85
CA LYS A 50 0.50 -8.95 21.99
C LYS A 50 0.57 -8.52 23.45
N SER A 51 1.74 -8.57 24.06
CA SER A 51 1.96 -8.00 25.41
C SER A 51 3.46 -7.76 25.64
N PRO A 52 3.91 -6.52 25.78
CA PRO A 52 3.19 -5.25 25.55
C PRO A 52 2.86 -4.99 24.07
N ALA A 53 2.01 -3.99 23.82
CA ALA A 53 1.65 -3.57 22.47
C ALA A 53 2.89 -3.26 21.61
N GLY A 54 2.82 -3.55 20.31
CA GLY A 54 3.94 -3.35 19.37
C GLY A 54 4.97 -4.49 19.34
N ARG A 55 4.92 -5.45 20.26
CA ARG A 55 5.77 -6.65 20.21
C ARG A 55 5.33 -7.61 19.10
N ILE A 56 6.33 -8.25 18.48
CA ILE A 56 6.10 -9.27 17.46
C ILE A 56 5.47 -10.52 18.10
N THR A 57 4.47 -11.07 17.43
CA THR A 57 3.75 -12.25 17.86
C THR A 57 3.82 -13.35 16.81
N ARG A 58 3.31 -14.54 17.13
CA ARG A 58 3.14 -15.64 16.19
C ARG A 58 2.35 -15.18 14.96
N THR A 59 1.24 -14.48 15.14
CA THR A 59 0.41 -13.97 14.03
C THR A 59 1.12 -12.90 13.20
N THR A 60 2.02 -12.10 13.80
CA THR A 60 2.88 -11.18 13.05
C THR A 60 3.85 -11.95 12.14
N ALA A 61 4.49 -13.01 12.65
CA ALA A 61 5.39 -13.84 11.84
C ALA A 61 4.63 -14.56 10.71
N GLN A 62 3.41 -15.08 10.98
CA GLN A 62 2.53 -15.65 9.96
C GLN A 62 2.14 -14.61 8.89
N ALA A 63 1.83 -13.39 9.28
CA ALA A 63 1.52 -12.32 8.33
C ALA A 63 2.71 -11.98 7.42
N ILE A 64 3.93 -11.95 7.98
CA ILE A 64 5.17 -11.76 7.20
C ILE A 64 5.37 -12.96 6.26
N LEU A 65 5.16 -14.18 6.74
CA LEU A 65 5.31 -15.40 5.95
C LEU A 65 4.31 -15.43 4.78
N ALA A 66 3.06 -15.03 4.99
CA ALA A 66 2.07 -14.89 3.91
C ALA A 66 2.58 -13.94 2.80
N LYS A 67 3.16 -12.79 3.17
CA LYS A 67 3.77 -11.86 2.19
C LYS A 67 4.96 -12.48 1.48
N VAL A 68 5.81 -13.23 2.17
CA VAL A 68 6.97 -13.95 1.57
C VAL A 68 6.48 -15.02 0.59
N CYS A 69 5.47 -15.81 0.97
CA CYS A 69 4.86 -16.81 0.10
C CYS A 69 4.28 -16.18 -1.19
N ALA A 70 3.65 -15.00 -1.08
CA ALA A 70 3.14 -14.28 -2.25
C ALA A 70 4.26 -13.89 -3.25
N PHE A 71 5.46 -13.54 -2.75
CA PHE A 71 6.62 -13.25 -3.62
C PHE A 71 7.17 -14.46 -4.35
N THR A 72 6.89 -15.66 -3.87
CA THR A 72 7.32 -16.93 -4.49
C THR A 72 6.16 -17.67 -5.16
N SER A 73 5.01 -17.04 -5.32
CA SER A 73 3.77 -17.63 -5.87
C SER A 73 3.35 -18.93 -5.16
N ASP A 74 3.72 -19.07 -3.89
CA ASP A 74 3.31 -20.17 -3.01
C ASP A 74 1.93 -19.86 -2.44
N TRP A 75 0.89 -20.05 -3.25
CA TRP A 75 -0.48 -19.62 -2.92
C TRP A 75 -1.10 -20.43 -1.77
N GLU A 76 -0.74 -21.72 -1.63
CA GLU A 76 -1.15 -22.50 -0.47
C GLU A 76 -0.51 -21.96 0.82
N GLY A 77 0.77 -21.60 0.78
CA GLY A 77 1.45 -20.94 1.89
C GLY A 77 0.83 -19.58 2.24
N VAL A 78 0.43 -18.79 1.24
CA VAL A 78 -0.31 -17.52 1.46
C VAL A 78 -1.62 -17.80 2.17
N ARG A 79 -2.44 -18.73 1.64
CA ARG A 79 -3.74 -19.08 2.20
C ARG A 79 -3.62 -19.56 3.65
N ALA A 80 -2.77 -20.52 3.90
CA ALA A 80 -2.61 -21.12 5.24
C ALA A 80 -2.20 -20.09 6.30
N ASN A 81 -1.25 -19.21 5.98
CA ASN A 81 -0.76 -18.20 6.92
C ASN A 81 -1.76 -17.04 7.10
N ALA A 82 -2.43 -16.61 6.02
CA ALA A 82 -3.50 -15.63 6.13
C ALA A 82 -4.69 -16.16 6.94
N ASP A 83 -5.09 -17.42 6.73
CA ASP A 83 -6.12 -18.09 7.53
C ASP A 83 -5.77 -18.13 9.02
N ALA A 84 -4.52 -18.43 9.35
CA ALA A 84 -4.05 -18.42 10.73
C ALA A 84 -4.16 -17.04 11.39
N VAL A 85 -3.80 -15.97 10.66
CA VAL A 85 -3.95 -14.59 11.13
C VAL A 85 -5.43 -14.22 11.32
N ILE A 86 -6.28 -14.53 10.36
CA ILE A 86 -7.72 -14.21 10.39
C ILE A 86 -8.41 -15.00 11.52
N SER A 87 -8.17 -16.30 11.58
CA SER A 87 -8.78 -17.20 12.58
C SER A 87 -8.31 -16.92 14.01
N SER A 88 -7.21 -16.20 14.19
CA SER A 88 -6.75 -15.80 15.53
C SER A 88 -7.74 -14.89 16.27
N GLY A 89 -8.64 -14.21 15.54
CA GLY A 89 -9.59 -13.24 16.09
C GLY A 89 -8.97 -11.98 16.70
N GLN A 90 -7.65 -11.79 16.55
CA GLN A 90 -6.92 -10.65 17.13
C GLN A 90 -7.02 -9.37 16.32
N TYR A 91 -7.47 -9.48 15.08
CA TYR A 91 -7.49 -8.36 14.14
C TYR A 91 -8.85 -8.19 13.48
N SER A 92 -9.15 -6.94 13.16
CA SER A 92 -10.31 -6.56 12.36
C SER A 92 -10.01 -5.26 11.61
N LEU A 93 -10.73 -4.99 10.54
CA LEU A 93 -10.68 -3.67 9.91
C LEU A 93 -11.18 -2.61 10.91
N PHE A 94 -10.60 -1.41 10.85
CA PHE A 94 -11.21 -0.25 11.49
C PHE A 94 -12.59 0.00 10.87
N SER A 95 -13.49 0.60 11.62
CA SER A 95 -14.84 0.88 11.11
C SER A 95 -14.81 1.86 9.93
N ASN A 96 -13.85 2.79 9.94
CA ASN A 96 -13.67 3.81 8.92
C ASN A 96 -12.24 3.85 8.41
N PHE A 97 -12.08 4.13 7.12
CA PHE A 97 -10.76 4.24 6.50
C PHE A 97 -9.92 5.39 7.08
N GLY A 98 -10.54 6.49 7.44
CA GLY A 98 -9.87 7.65 8.03
C GLY A 98 -9.23 7.40 9.39
N ASP A 99 -9.62 6.33 10.11
CA ASP A 99 -9.01 5.95 11.38
C ASP A 99 -7.54 5.52 11.25
N LEU A 100 -7.11 5.15 10.05
CA LEU A 100 -5.72 4.83 9.74
C LEU A 100 -4.73 5.98 10.02
N SER A 101 -5.22 7.21 10.02
CA SER A 101 -4.41 8.42 10.21
C SER A 101 -4.54 9.03 11.60
N LYS A 102 -5.22 8.37 12.54
CA LYS A 102 -5.41 8.87 13.91
C LYS A 102 -4.44 8.21 14.88
N ILE A 103 -3.71 9.00 15.66
CA ILE A 103 -2.77 8.52 16.68
C ILE A 103 -3.47 7.65 17.72
N SER A 104 -4.72 7.98 18.06
CA SER A 104 -5.53 7.18 19.00
C SER A 104 -5.81 5.75 18.54
N PHE A 105 -5.61 5.44 17.27
CA PHE A 105 -5.74 4.09 16.69
C PHE A 105 -4.39 3.35 16.56
N ASN A 106 -3.28 3.91 17.06
CA ASN A 106 -2.02 3.19 17.14
C ASN A 106 -2.18 1.85 17.86
N ASN A 107 -1.62 0.79 17.27
CA ASN A 107 -1.75 -0.59 17.78
C ASN A 107 -3.20 -1.09 17.90
N GLY A 108 -4.14 -0.46 17.22
CA GLY A 108 -5.53 -0.87 17.16
C GLY A 108 -5.75 -2.17 16.36
N SER A 109 -7.01 -2.53 16.17
CA SER A 109 -7.41 -3.83 15.61
C SER A 109 -6.89 -4.12 14.20
N GLU A 110 -6.59 -3.10 13.40
CA GLU A 110 -6.07 -3.30 12.03
C GLU A 110 -4.53 -3.40 11.98
N SER A 111 -3.81 -3.03 13.05
CA SER A 111 -2.35 -3.04 13.09
C SER A 111 -1.80 -4.44 13.35
N VAL A 112 -1.30 -5.11 12.31
CA VAL A 112 -0.66 -6.42 12.41
C VAL A 112 0.83 -6.29 12.71
N PHE A 113 1.53 -5.42 11.99
CA PHE A 113 2.94 -5.10 12.22
C PHE A 113 3.20 -3.62 11.94
N ALA A 114 3.71 -2.91 12.95
CA ALA A 114 3.98 -1.48 12.85
C ALA A 114 5.28 -1.08 13.53
N LEU A 115 5.97 -0.10 12.93
CA LEU A 115 7.03 0.64 13.60
C LEU A 115 6.38 1.52 14.68
N GLN A 116 6.87 1.37 15.91
CA GLN A 116 6.36 2.14 17.05
C GLN A 116 7.00 3.53 17.08
N CYS A 117 6.16 4.56 17.05
CA CYS A 117 6.60 5.95 17.07
C CYS A 117 6.17 6.65 18.36
N SER A 118 6.97 7.61 18.82
CA SER A 118 6.74 8.37 20.06
C SER A 118 7.35 9.76 19.96
N THR A 119 6.68 10.76 20.53
CA THR A 119 7.19 12.13 20.71
C THR A 119 7.65 12.40 22.14
N ALA A 120 7.80 11.34 22.97
CA ALA A 120 7.84 11.48 24.43
C ALA A 120 9.16 12.02 25.02
N SER A 121 10.31 11.99 24.31
CA SER A 121 11.56 12.41 24.98
C SER A 121 12.58 13.18 24.14
N ASP A 122 12.93 12.70 22.95
CA ASP A 122 14.13 13.22 22.27
C ASP A 122 14.01 13.28 20.75
N ASN A 123 12.83 13.15 20.22
CA ASN A 123 12.56 13.06 18.78
C ASN A 123 13.23 11.87 18.05
N ALA A 124 13.94 10.99 18.76
CA ALA A 124 14.60 9.84 18.15
C ALA A 124 13.60 8.78 17.66
N HIS A 125 12.44 8.73 18.30
CA HIS A 125 11.40 7.72 18.07
C HIS A 125 10.16 8.24 17.34
N ILE A 126 10.21 9.44 16.78
CA ILE A 126 9.12 10.00 15.97
C ILE A 126 9.01 9.31 14.61
N ASN A 127 7.90 9.52 13.94
CA ASN A 127 7.74 9.06 12.56
C ASN A 127 8.54 9.95 11.60
N TRP A 128 9.82 9.64 11.41
CA TRP A 128 10.73 10.37 10.52
C TRP A 128 10.32 10.32 9.05
N SER A 129 9.50 9.36 8.62
CA SER A 129 9.03 9.31 7.23
C SER A 129 8.19 10.53 6.87
N ASN A 130 7.56 11.16 7.88
CA ASN A 130 6.76 12.35 7.67
C ASN A 130 7.62 13.57 7.31
N LEU A 131 8.85 13.68 7.79
CA LEU A 131 9.70 14.84 7.52
C LEU A 131 9.90 15.09 6.01
N LEU A 132 10.18 14.04 5.23
CA LEU A 132 10.35 14.14 3.78
C LEU A 132 9.03 14.31 3.01
N ASN A 133 7.93 13.90 3.61
CA ASN A 133 6.61 13.91 2.98
C ASN A 133 5.70 15.02 3.52
N CYS A 134 6.18 15.81 4.49
CA CYS A 134 5.45 16.96 5.00
C CYS A 134 5.12 17.92 3.86
N THR A 135 3.87 18.38 3.84
CA THR A 135 3.44 19.39 2.87
C THR A 135 4.37 20.61 2.88
N TYR A 136 4.56 21.20 1.73
CA TYR A 136 5.42 22.38 1.56
C TYR A 136 4.81 23.62 2.23
N SER A 137 5.53 24.71 2.32
CA SER A 137 5.38 25.66 3.37
C SER A 137 4.17 26.59 3.35
N ASP A 138 3.66 27.09 2.34
CA ASP A 138 2.93 28.37 2.45
C ASP A 138 1.53 28.22 3.05
N GLY A 139 1.41 28.57 4.35
CA GLY A 139 0.16 28.54 5.09
C GLY A 139 -0.31 27.18 5.57
N ASN A 140 0.50 26.14 5.41
CA ASN A 140 0.16 24.86 5.99
C ASN A 140 0.44 24.84 7.51
N LEU A 141 -0.26 24.00 8.23
CA LEU A 141 -0.22 23.95 9.69
C LEU A 141 0.82 22.99 10.24
N TYR A 142 1.47 22.19 9.38
CA TYR A 142 2.52 21.25 9.77
C TYR A 142 3.92 21.88 9.79
N GLY A 143 4.09 23.11 9.28
CA GLY A 143 5.40 23.75 9.13
C GLY A 143 5.98 23.56 7.72
N ASN A 144 7.30 23.57 7.59
CA ASN A 144 7.98 23.50 6.29
C ASN A 144 8.50 22.10 6.03
N GLY A 145 7.87 21.38 5.12
CA GLY A 145 8.33 20.08 4.68
C GLY A 145 8.85 20.04 3.25
N ASP A 146 9.23 18.87 2.79
CA ASP A 146 9.78 18.65 1.46
C ASP A 146 8.75 18.17 0.43
N ASP A 147 7.62 17.64 0.88
CA ASP A 147 6.48 17.18 0.06
C ASP A 147 6.92 16.28 -1.12
N PHE A 148 7.73 15.24 -0.83
CA PHE A 148 8.36 14.43 -1.89
C PHE A 148 7.53 13.24 -2.37
N PHE A 149 6.55 12.78 -1.63
CA PHE A 149 5.82 11.55 -1.95
C PHE A 149 4.41 11.86 -2.47
N TYR A 150 4.34 12.42 -3.65
CA TYR A 150 3.09 12.79 -4.32
C TYR A 150 2.29 11.61 -4.84
N GLY A 151 0.96 11.76 -4.86
CA GLY A 151 0.08 10.98 -5.71
C GLY A 151 0.17 11.45 -7.17
N SER A 152 0.18 10.52 -8.12
CA SER A 152 0.08 10.87 -9.54
C SER A 152 -1.37 11.09 -9.98
N GLN A 153 -1.59 11.76 -11.12
CA GLN A 153 -2.92 11.87 -11.71
C GLN A 153 -3.51 10.50 -12.01
N ASN A 154 -2.72 9.57 -12.50
CA ASN A 154 -3.13 8.19 -12.76
C ASN A 154 -3.58 7.45 -11.49
N LEU A 155 -2.95 7.71 -10.33
CA LEU A 155 -3.43 7.18 -9.06
C LEU A 155 -4.80 7.79 -8.69
N VAL A 156 -4.92 9.10 -8.79
CA VAL A 156 -6.15 9.84 -8.46
C VAL A 156 -7.31 9.39 -9.36
N ASN A 157 -7.07 9.28 -10.67
CA ASN A 157 -8.05 8.77 -11.62
C ASN A 157 -8.50 7.33 -11.32
N ALA A 158 -7.64 6.50 -10.70
CA ALA A 158 -8.00 5.13 -10.34
C ALA A 158 -9.12 5.05 -9.27
N PHE A 159 -9.36 6.13 -8.54
CA PHE A 159 -10.48 6.21 -7.59
C PHE A 159 -11.81 6.60 -8.24
N ARG A 160 -11.86 6.79 -9.56
CA ARG A 160 -13.14 6.97 -10.27
C ARG A 160 -13.97 5.69 -10.20
N THR A 161 -15.26 5.87 -9.98
CA THR A 161 -16.22 4.77 -9.94
C THR A 161 -17.35 4.98 -10.92
N ASP A 162 -17.93 3.89 -11.39
CA ASP A 162 -19.11 3.90 -12.22
C ASP A 162 -20.30 4.48 -11.45
N PRO A 163 -21.06 5.43 -12.03
CA PRO A 163 -22.14 6.12 -11.31
C PRO A 163 -23.34 5.22 -11.00
N ILE A 164 -23.51 4.10 -11.72
CA ILE A 164 -24.64 3.20 -11.54
C ILE A 164 -24.37 2.18 -10.43
N ASN A 165 -23.15 1.60 -10.43
CA ASN A 165 -22.86 0.45 -9.58
C ASN A 165 -21.74 0.72 -8.54
N GLY A 166 -21.07 1.87 -8.61
CA GLY A 166 -19.98 2.22 -7.69
C GLY A 166 -18.71 1.37 -7.84
N LEU A 167 -18.55 0.63 -8.93
CA LEU A 167 -17.39 -0.22 -9.18
C LEU A 167 -16.27 0.56 -9.89
N PRO A 168 -14.99 0.19 -9.65
CA PRO A 168 -13.88 0.82 -10.36
C PRO A 168 -13.82 0.33 -11.82
N TYR A 169 -13.24 1.14 -12.68
CA TYR A 169 -13.02 0.81 -14.09
C TYR A 169 -11.79 -0.10 -14.24
N LEU A 170 -12.01 -1.42 -14.30
CA LEU A 170 -10.94 -2.42 -14.36
C LEU A 170 -10.29 -2.58 -15.73
N ASP A 171 -10.91 -2.02 -16.77
CA ASP A 171 -10.47 -2.10 -18.17
C ASP A 171 -9.43 -1.03 -18.56
N GLY A 172 -9.07 -0.17 -17.63
CA GLY A 172 -8.14 0.94 -17.85
C GLY A 172 -8.80 2.28 -18.16
N SER A 173 -10.09 2.32 -18.44
CA SER A 173 -10.85 3.56 -18.74
C SER A 173 -10.97 4.51 -17.54
N PHE A 174 -10.52 4.07 -16.34
CA PHE A 174 -10.39 4.97 -15.20
C PHE A 174 -9.53 6.22 -15.54
N ASN A 175 -8.62 6.11 -16.50
CA ASN A 175 -7.69 7.18 -16.87
C ASN A 175 -8.12 7.99 -18.10
N ASP A 176 -9.30 7.76 -18.66
CA ASP A 176 -9.81 8.49 -19.82
C ASP A 176 -10.24 9.92 -19.48
N VAL A 177 -10.54 10.18 -18.20
CA VAL A 177 -10.92 11.50 -17.69
C VAL A 177 -10.13 11.79 -16.45
N ASN A 178 -9.53 12.97 -16.37
CA ASN A 178 -8.80 13.40 -15.19
C ASN A 178 -9.75 13.89 -14.10
N VAL A 179 -9.54 13.40 -12.89
CA VAL A 179 -10.15 13.97 -11.68
C VAL A 179 -9.42 15.27 -11.36
N THR A 180 -10.11 16.37 -11.58
CA THR A 180 -9.66 17.74 -11.32
C THR A 180 -10.50 18.35 -10.20
N GLU A 181 -10.24 19.61 -9.87
CA GLU A 181 -11.05 20.37 -8.92
C GLU A 181 -12.56 20.40 -9.31
N ASN A 182 -12.86 20.41 -10.61
CA ASN A 182 -14.21 20.50 -11.15
C ASN A 182 -14.74 19.14 -11.65
N TYR A 183 -14.18 18.03 -11.19
CA TYR A 183 -14.67 16.70 -11.58
C TYR A 183 -16.05 16.44 -10.96
N ASP A 184 -17.05 16.13 -11.81
CA ASP A 184 -18.45 15.95 -11.46
C ASP A 184 -18.90 14.48 -11.45
N GLY A 185 -17.99 13.53 -11.70
CA GLY A 185 -18.28 12.09 -11.66
C GLY A 185 -18.11 11.48 -10.27
N CYS A 186 -18.50 10.19 -10.17
CA CYS A 186 -18.42 9.46 -8.91
C CYS A 186 -17.00 9.04 -8.53
N LEU A 187 -16.71 9.03 -7.21
CA LEU A 187 -15.41 8.73 -6.64
C LEU A 187 -15.51 7.73 -5.48
N ASP A 188 -14.50 6.89 -5.35
CA ASP A 188 -14.24 6.11 -4.15
C ASP A 188 -13.79 7.06 -3.03
N PRO A 189 -14.43 7.05 -1.84
CA PRO A 189 -14.12 7.99 -0.75
C PRO A 189 -12.69 7.89 -0.25
N ARG A 190 -12.01 6.77 -0.45
CA ARG A 190 -10.60 6.61 -0.07
C ARG A 190 -9.66 7.60 -0.75
N LEU A 191 -10.07 8.18 -1.89
CA LEU A 191 -9.30 9.24 -2.56
C LEU A 191 -8.93 10.35 -1.58
N ASP A 192 -9.93 10.93 -0.93
CA ASP A 192 -9.76 12.13 -0.09
C ASP A 192 -9.16 11.83 1.30
N PHE A 193 -9.00 10.55 1.64
CA PHE A 193 -8.17 10.11 2.76
C PHE A 193 -6.70 9.84 2.33
N THR A 194 -6.46 9.64 1.03
CA THR A 194 -5.16 9.20 0.50
C THR A 194 -4.31 10.38 0.04
N VAL A 195 -4.90 11.36 -0.66
CA VAL A 195 -4.21 12.56 -1.17
C VAL A 195 -4.95 13.83 -0.83
N GLY A 196 -4.21 14.94 -0.77
CA GLY A 196 -4.78 16.28 -0.78
C GLY A 196 -5.28 16.65 -2.18
N ARG A 197 -6.45 17.25 -2.28
CA ARG A 197 -6.97 17.90 -3.50
C ARG A 197 -7.24 19.37 -3.20
N ILE A 198 -6.79 20.27 -4.08
CA ILE A 198 -6.98 21.71 -3.89
C ILE A 198 -8.48 22.02 -3.73
N GLY A 199 -8.79 22.81 -2.72
CA GLY A 199 -10.16 23.17 -2.40
C GLY A 199 -10.94 22.14 -1.57
N TYR A 200 -10.34 20.99 -1.23
CA TYR A 200 -10.96 19.93 -0.42
C TYR A 200 -10.44 19.93 1.03
N PRO A 201 -11.19 19.30 1.96
CA PRO A 201 -10.75 19.20 3.34
C PRO A 201 -9.49 18.34 3.52
N TRP A 202 -8.64 18.78 4.44
CA TRP A 202 -7.51 18.03 4.96
C TRP A 202 -7.54 18.11 6.48
N ARG A 203 -8.01 17.06 7.14
CA ARG A 203 -8.12 16.99 8.62
C ARG A 203 -8.78 18.23 9.23
N GLY A 204 -9.89 18.70 8.64
CA GLY A 204 -10.62 19.87 9.08
C GLY A 204 -10.13 21.22 8.55
N HIS A 205 -9.05 21.24 7.79
CA HIS A 205 -8.48 22.44 7.16
C HIS A 205 -8.66 22.41 5.65
N LEU A 206 -8.60 23.58 5.02
CA LEU A 206 -8.69 23.68 3.56
C LEU A 206 -7.31 23.45 2.93
N TYR A 207 -7.17 22.43 2.10
CA TYR A 207 -5.95 22.21 1.33
C TYR A 207 -5.87 23.16 0.15
N THR A 208 -4.75 23.82 -0.03
CA THR A 208 -4.53 24.85 -1.06
C THR A 208 -3.26 24.58 -1.88
N ALA A 209 -3.13 25.22 -3.04
CA ALA A 209 -1.95 25.12 -3.89
C ALA A 209 -0.65 25.54 -3.19
N GLY A 210 -0.73 26.42 -2.18
CA GLY A 210 0.43 26.85 -1.39
C GLY A 210 1.05 25.71 -0.55
N TRP A 211 0.33 24.60 -0.35
CA TRP A 211 0.84 23.43 0.35
C TRP A 211 1.68 22.51 -0.55
N CYS A 212 1.64 22.73 -1.86
CA CYS A 212 2.32 21.90 -2.84
C CYS A 212 3.74 22.43 -3.12
N ARG A 213 4.74 21.55 -3.10
CA ARG A 213 6.07 21.89 -3.59
C ARG A 213 6.09 21.81 -5.11
N ALA A 214 6.53 22.89 -5.76
CA ALA A 214 6.69 22.93 -7.20
C ALA A 214 5.47 22.35 -7.96
N TYR A 215 4.29 22.89 -7.67
CA TYR A 215 3.00 22.51 -8.25
C TYR A 215 3.04 22.26 -9.76
N ASP A 216 3.71 23.18 -10.51
CA ASP A 216 3.82 23.08 -11.97
C ASP A 216 4.64 21.86 -12.44
N VAL A 217 5.50 21.33 -11.58
CA VAL A 217 6.39 20.20 -11.90
C VAL A 217 5.79 18.87 -11.45
N TYR A 218 5.40 18.80 -10.18
CA TYR A 218 5.02 17.52 -9.55
C TYR A 218 3.50 17.33 -9.40
N GLY A 219 2.73 18.40 -9.50
CA GLY A 219 1.26 18.35 -9.34
C GLY A 219 0.79 18.77 -7.96
N GLU A 220 -0.47 18.40 -7.67
CA GLU A 220 -1.22 18.93 -6.55
C GLU A 220 -1.53 17.89 -5.44
N PHE A 221 -1.20 16.62 -5.65
CA PHE A 221 -1.72 15.53 -4.83
C PHE A 221 -0.72 15.12 -3.74
N SER A 222 -0.51 15.98 -2.74
CA SER A 222 0.34 15.63 -1.58
C SER A 222 -0.18 14.40 -0.85
N ASN A 223 0.73 13.59 -0.33
CA ASN A 223 0.37 12.41 0.45
C ASN A 223 -0.31 12.80 1.76
N LYS A 224 -1.59 12.45 1.90
CA LYS A 224 -2.40 12.72 3.09
C LYS A 224 -2.53 11.50 4.00
N LYS A 225 -2.34 10.29 3.48
CA LYS A 225 -2.72 9.05 4.15
C LYS A 225 -2.00 8.79 5.47
N ALA A 226 -0.72 9.12 5.54
CA ALA A 226 0.11 8.86 6.73
C ALA A 226 0.18 10.06 7.69
N TRP A 227 -0.74 11.01 7.59
CA TRP A 227 -0.73 12.24 8.37
C TRP A 227 -1.84 12.25 9.41
N PRO A 228 -1.52 12.52 10.70
CA PRO A 228 -2.53 12.83 11.70
C PRO A 228 -3.09 14.25 11.47
N ALA A 229 -3.99 14.69 12.33
CA ALA A 229 -4.40 16.09 12.32
C ALA A 229 -3.21 17.02 12.62
N PRO A 230 -3.18 18.26 12.09
CA PRO A 230 -2.07 19.20 12.32
C PRO A 230 -1.77 19.42 13.80
N GLU A 231 -2.79 19.42 14.64
CA GLU A 231 -2.70 19.62 16.08
C GLU A 231 -2.01 18.45 16.81
N GLU A 232 -1.93 17.28 16.19
CA GLU A 232 -1.27 16.09 16.70
C GLU A 232 0.18 15.95 16.20
N ALA A 233 0.60 16.80 15.26
CA ALA A 233 1.94 16.82 14.69
C ALA A 233 2.82 17.87 15.35
N LEU A 234 4.16 17.73 15.24
CA LEU A 234 5.10 18.72 15.74
C LEU A 234 5.05 19.99 14.88
N ALA A 235 4.76 21.12 15.49
CA ALA A 235 4.74 22.44 14.85
C ALA A 235 6.14 23.10 14.76
N SER A 236 7.17 22.47 15.33
CA SER A 236 8.57 22.89 15.30
C SER A 236 9.43 21.75 14.77
N TRP A 237 10.71 22.05 14.47
CA TRP A 237 11.62 21.02 13.94
C TRP A 237 11.70 19.78 14.87
N PRO A 238 11.58 18.59 14.30
CA PRO A 238 11.30 18.22 12.90
C PRO A 238 9.80 18.34 12.57
N TRP A 239 9.46 19.31 11.75
CA TRP A 239 8.09 19.68 11.44
C TRP A 239 7.26 18.53 10.89
N GLY A 240 5.99 18.47 11.28
CA GLY A 240 5.02 17.49 10.80
C GLY A 240 5.24 16.07 11.28
N CYS A 241 6.38 15.77 11.90
CA CYS A 241 6.60 14.47 12.53
C CYS A 241 5.66 14.26 13.71
N SER A 242 5.34 13.01 13.99
CA SER A 242 4.35 12.68 15.01
C SER A 242 4.64 11.32 15.67
N SER A 243 3.80 10.93 16.61
CA SER A 243 3.78 9.58 17.17
C SER A 243 2.85 8.63 16.42
N LEU A 244 2.37 8.96 15.23
CA LEU A 244 1.60 8.04 14.41
C LEU A 244 2.47 6.88 13.97
N ASN A 245 2.10 5.66 14.33
CA ASN A 245 2.84 4.46 13.96
C ASN A 245 2.84 4.25 12.44
N PHE A 246 3.97 3.80 11.89
CA PHE A 246 4.03 3.37 10.50
C PHE A 246 3.69 1.88 10.40
N MET A 247 2.54 1.57 9.78
CA MET A 247 2.06 0.19 9.63
C MET A 247 2.70 -0.48 8.40
N PHE A 248 3.56 -1.48 8.63
CA PHE A 248 4.12 -2.31 7.56
C PHE A 248 3.14 -3.35 7.02
N ILE A 249 2.27 -3.87 7.91
CA ILE A 249 1.25 -4.84 7.55
C ILE A 249 -0.04 -4.47 8.29
N ARG A 250 -1.11 -4.28 7.52
CA ARG A 250 -2.47 -4.06 8.01
C ARG A 250 -3.34 -5.27 7.76
N TYR A 251 -4.40 -5.43 8.55
CA TYR A 251 -5.34 -6.54 8.37
C TYR A 251 -5.98 -6.55 6.98
N ALA A 252 -6.25 -5.39 6.38
CA ALA A 252 -6.72 -5.28 5.00
C ALA A 252 -5.76 -5.94 3.99
N ASP A 253 -4.43 -5.79 4.16
CA ASP A 253 -3.43 -6.43 3.30
C ASP A 253 -3.53 -7.97 3.39
N ILE A 254 -3.74 -8.52 4.59
CA ILE A 254 -3.92 -9.97 4.80
C ILE A 254 -5.20 -10.49 4.13
N LEU A 255 -6.32 -9.75 4.25
CA LEU A 255 -7.58 -10.12 3.59
C LEU A 255 -7.40 -10.16 2.06
N LEU A 256 -6.76 -9.15 1.49
CA LEU A 256 -6.54 -9.06 0.05
C LEU A 256 -5.50 -10.07 -0.45
N LEU A 257 -4.47 -10.42 0.33
CA LEU A 257 -3.54 -11.51 0.01
C LEU A 257 -4.23 -12.87 0.03
N LYS A 258 -5.11 -13.13 1.02
CA LYS A 258 -5.92 -14.35 1.03
C LYS A 258 -6.85 -14.41 -0.18
N ALA A 259 -7.54 -13.31 -0.50
CA ALA A 259 -8.40 -13.23 -1.67
C ALA A 259 -7.64 -13.56 -2.96
N GLU A 260 -6.44 -13.02 -3.12
CA GLU A 260 -5.58 -13.30 -4.26
C GLU A 260 -5.17 -14.78 -4.32
N ALA A 261 -4.75 -15.36 -3.19
CA ALA A 261 -4.39 -16.78 -3.13
C ALA A 261 -5.56 -17.69 -3.50
N LEU A 262 -6.76 -17.42 -3.00
CA LEU A 262 -7.96 -18.16 -3.35
C LEU A 262 -8.27 -18.09 -4.84
N ILE A 263 -8.10 -16.89 -5.47
CA ILE A 263 -8.31 -16.72 -6.91
C ILE A 263 -7.29 -17.54 -7.71
N GLU A 264 -6.03 -17.53 -7.31
CA GLU A 264 -5.00 -18.28 -8.04
C GLU A 264 -5.15 -19.80 -7.88
N LEU A 265 -5.54 -20.27 -6.69
CA LEU A 265 -5.80 -21.69 -6.38
C LEU A 265 -7.12 -22.22 -6.98
N ALA A 266 -8.10 -21.36 -7.23
CA ALA A 266 -9.39 -21.76 -7.76
C ALA A 266 -9.24 -22.60 -9.03
N SER A 267 -9.89 -23.77 -9.07
CA SER A 267 -9.91 -24.64 -10.27
C SER A 267 -11.00 -24.26 -11.25
N GLY A 268 -12.08 -23.63 -10.76
CA GLY A 268 -13.18 -23.13 -11.57
C GLY A 268 -12.87 -21.79 -12.22
N THR A 269 -13.72 -21.42 -13.17
CA THR A 269 -13.59 -20.16 -13.93
C THR A 269 -14.46 -19.03 -13.37
N ASN A 270 -15.37 -19.34 -12.44
CA ASN A 270 -16.32 -18.36 -11.91
C ASN A 270 -16.89 -18.77 -10.54
N ALA A 271 -17.50 -17.80 -9.84
CA ALA A 271 -18.06 -17.99 -8.50
C ALA A 271 -19.29 -18.94 -8.44
N ALA A 272 -19.94 -19.21 -9.56
CA ALA A 272 -21.07 -20.17 -9.56
C ALA A 272 -20.59 -21.62 -9.45
N THR A 273 -19.31 -21.90 -9.73
CA THR A 273 -18.74 -23.25 -9.79
C THR A 273 -17.56 -23.46 -8.84
N ASP A 274 -17.11 -22.44 -8.12
CA ASP A 274 -15.92 -22.51 -7.26
C ASP A 274 -16.08 -21.68 -5.98
N GLU A 275 -16.10 -22.36 -4.83
CA GLU A 275 -16.26 -21.75 -3.51
C GLU A 275 -15.09 -20.79 -3.15
N MET A 276 -13.88 -21.05 -3.65
CA MET A 276 -12.74 -20.16 -3.42
C MET A 276 -12.97 -18.80 -4.06
N LEU A 277 -13.60 -18.75 -5.24
CA LEU A 277 -13.97 -17.49 -5.89
C LEU A 277 -15.09 -16.76 -5.14
N VAL A 278 -16.02 -17.49 -4.51
CA VAL A 278 -17.06 -16.92 -3.65
C VAL A 278 -16.41 -16.26 -2.42
N GLU A 279 -15.52 -16.99 -1.74
CA GLU A 279 -14.81 -16.48 -0.56
C GLU A 279 -13.90 -15.29 -0.92
N ALA A 280 -13.17 -15.37 -2.02
CA ALA A 280 -12.31 -14.26 -2.49
C ALA A 280 -13.12 -12.98 -2.71
N ARG A 281 -14.31 -13.08 -3.34
CA ARG A 281 -15.22 -11.95 -3.50
C ARG A 281 -15.67 -11.36 -2.17
N ALA A 282 -16.01 -12.21 -1.22
CA ALA A 282 -16.44 -11.77 0.10
C ALA A 282 -15.34 -10.99 0.83
N LEU A 283 -14.07 -11.44 0.76
CA LEU A 283 -12.92 -10.75 1.36
C LEU A 283 -12.66 -9.38 0.70
N VAL A 284 -12.70 -9.31 -0.62
CA VAL A 284 -12.57 -8.03 -1.34
C VAL A 284 -13.72 -7.10 -0.96
N ASN A 285 -14.94 -7.60 -0.93
CA ASN A 285 -16.12 -6.81 -0.56
C ASN A 285 -16.12 -6.35 0.90
N GLN A 286 -15.48 -7.09 1.80
CA GLN A 286 -15.30 -6.66 3.19
C GLN A 286 -14.45 -5.37 3.27
N VAL A 287 -13.37 -5.29 2.48
CA VAL A 287 -12.52 -4.09 2.39
C VAL A 287 -13.30 -2.93 1.76
N ARG A 288 -14.05 -3.19 0.69
CA ARG A 288 -14.90 -2.17 0.02
C ARG A 288 -16.01 -1.66 0.92
N GLN A 289 -16.65 -2.55 1.68
CA GLN A 289 -17.71 -2.15 2.63
C GLN A 289 -17.17 -1.21 3.70
N ARG A 290 -15.97 -1.46 4.23
CA ARG A 290 -15.31 -0.54 5.17
C ARG A 290 -15.07 0.84 4.53
N ALA A 291 -14.64 0.86 3.26
CA ALA A 291 -14.48 2.12 2.54
C ALA A 291 -15.83 2.86 2.35
N ALA A 292 -16.89 2.13 2.02
CA ALA A 292 -18.24 2.69 1.92
C ALA A 292 -18.72 3.27 3.27
N ASN A 293 -18.46 2.58 4.37
CA ASN A 293 -18.82 3.04 5.70
C ASN A 293 -18.10 4.35 6.11
N SER A 294 -17.02 4.70 5.39
CA SER A 294 -16.26 5.94 5.69
C SER A 294 -16.94 7.21 5.18
N ILE A 295 -18.05 7.10 4.47
CA ILE A 295 -18.89 8.24 4.02
C ILE A 295 -19.87 8.64 5.16
N ASP A 296 -19.48 8.58 6.38
CA ASP A 296 -20.32 8.97 7.49
C ASP A 296 -20.05 10.43 7.93
N GLY A 297 -20.96 10.98 8.74
CA GLY A 297 -20.87 12.35 9.22
C GLY A 297 -19.67 12.65 10.13
N ASN A 298 -18.90 11.64 10.57
CA ASN A 298 -17.75 11.83 11.44
C ASN A 298 -16.52 12.34 10.68
N TYR A 299 -16.45 12.07 9.37
CA TYR A 299 -15.33 12.47 8.50
C TYR A 299 -15.66 13.63 7.58
N SER A 300 -16.94 13.91 7.37
CA SER A 300 -17.43 15.11 6.71
C SER A 300 -17.77 16.17 7.80
N PRO A 301 -17.16 17.35 7.79
CA PRO A 301 -16.30 17.97 6.77
C PRO A 301 -14.79 17.84 7.00
N GLN A 302 -14.30 16.94 7.83
CA GLN A 302 -12.87 16.87 8.18
C GLN A 302 -12.00 16.39 7.02
N ASP A 303 -12.44 15.39 6.28
CA ASP A 303 -11.68 14.78 5.18
C ASP A 303 -12.49 14.63 3.89
N LEU A 304 -13.82 14.57 3.96
CA LEU A 304 -14.71 14.42 2.82
C LEU A 304 -15.57 15.68 2.66
N ASP A 305 -15.87 16.02 1.42
CA ASP A 305 -16.80 17.10 1.08
C ASP A 305 -17.87 16.62 0.08
N PRO A 306 -18.98 16.05 0.57
CA PRO A 306 -20.06 15.57 -0.30
C PRO A 306 -20.76 16.67 -1.12
N SER A 307 -20.50 17.95 -0.83
CA SER A 307 -21.01 19.06 -1.64
C SER A 307 -20.17 19.30 -2.91
N LYS A 308 -18.95 18.72 -2.95
CA LYS A 308 -17.98 18.88 -4.04
C LYS A 308 -17.68 17.60 -4.78
N ALA A 309 -17.91 16.44 -4.16
CA ALA A 309 -17.67 15.14 -4.77
C ALA A 309 -18.84 14.18 -4.51
N ASP A 310 -19.23 13.45 -5.54
CA ASP A 310 -20.18 12.35 -5.42
C ASP A 310 -19.41 11.07 -5.03
N TYR A 311 -19.46 10.69 -3.74
CA TYR A 311 -18.82 9.48 -3.27
C TYR A 311 -19.74 8.28 -3.44
N ASN A 312 -19.40 7.41 -4.38
CA ASN A 312 -20.14 6.20 -4.68
C ASN A 312 -19.21 4.99 -4.76
N ILE A 313 -19.37 4.03 -3.86
CA ILE A 313 -18.60 2.78 -3.86
C ILE A 313 -19.54 1.59 -3.69
N GLY A 314 -19.53 0.70 -4.69
CA GLY A 314 -20.33 -0.52 -4.69
C GLY A 314 -19.52 -1.78 -4.37
N LEU A 315 -20.22 -2.85 -4.04
CA LEU A 315 -19.65 -4.18 -3.84
C LEU A 315 -19.68 -4.98 -5.14
N TYR A 316 -18.65 -5.77 -5.38
CA TYR A 316 -18.61 -6.66 -6.53
C TYR A 316 -19.76 -7.68 -6.45
N PRO A 317 -20.66 -7.73 -7.44
CA PRO A 317 -21.74 -8.70 -7.49
C PRO A 317 -21.26 -10.06 -8.00
N THR A 318 -22.07 -11.10 -7.80
CA THR A 318 -21.87 -12.39 -8.45
C THR A 318 -22.26 -12.28 -9.94
N ASP A 319 -23.40 -11.63 -10.20
CA ASP A 319 -23.99 -11.45 -11.52
C ASP A 319 -24.35 -9.98 -11.73
N TRP A 320 -24.33 -9.56 -12.99
CA TRP A 320 -24.74 -8.24 -13.44
C TRP A 320 -25.57 -8.34 -14.71
N ASP A 321 -26.77 -7.79 -14.71
CA ASP A 321 -27.71 -7.83 -15.85
C ASP A 321 -27.94 -9.26 -16.41
N GLY A 322 -28.08 -10.24 -15.52
CA GLY A 322 -28.29 -11.63 -15.86
C GLY A 322 -27.05 -12.36 -16.41
N ASN A 323 -25.90 -11.69 -16.44
CA ASN A 323 -24.63 -12.27 -16.84
C ASN A 323 -23.72 -12.48 -15.61
N LEU A 324 -22.97 -13.57 -15.62
CA LEU A 324 -22.00 -13.84 -14.58
C LEU A 324 -20.92 -12.75 -14.57
N TYR A 325 -20.84 -12.03 -13.47
CA TYR A 325 -19.89 -10.92 -13.33
C TYR A 325 -18.55 -11.37 -12.74
N TRP A 326 -18.56 -12.16 -11.64
CA TRP A 326 -17.37 -12.56 -10.90
C TRP A 326 -16.75 -13.81 -11.50
N THR A 327 -16.04 -13.64 -12.62
CA THR A 327 -15.18 -14.68 -13.21
C THR A 327 -13.80 -14.67 -12.58
N LYS A 328 -13.02 -15.77 -12.71
CA LYS A 328 -11.64 -15.83 -12.22
C LYS A 328 -10.75 -14.72 -12.78
N GLU A 329 -10.88 -14.41 -14.07
CA GLU A 329 -10.12 -13.34 -14.70
C GLU A 329 -10.48 -11.97 -14.12
N ARG A 330 -11.77 -11.67 -13.98
CA ARG A 330 -12.23 -10.41 -13.40
C ARG A 330 -11.86 -10.31 -11.92
N ALA A 331 -11.96 -11.39 -11.17
CA ALA A 331 -11.56 -11.46 -9.77
C ALA A 331 -10.08 -11.11 -9.59
N ARG A 332 -9.20 -11.61 -10.47
CA ARG A 332 -7.77 -11.27 -10.48
C ARG A 332 -7.54 -9.79 -10.74
N LEU A 333 -8.22 -9.20 -11.71
CA LEU A 333 -8.14 -7.75 -11.95
C LEU A 333 -8.67 -6.96 -10.76
N ALA A 334 -9.82 -7.38 -10.20
CA ALA A 334 -10.46 -6.72 -9.08
C ALA A 334 -9.58 -6.70 -7.83
N VAL A 335 -9.00 -7.84 -7.42
CA VAL A 335 -8.13 -7.89 -6.23
C VAL A 335 -6.84 -7.07 -6.42
N ARG A 336 -6.25 -7.10 -7.61
CA ARG A 336 -5.06 -6.27 -7.94
C ARG A 336 -5.40 -4.78 -7.91
N PHE A 337 -6.56 -4.42 -8.39
CA PHE A 337 -7.03 -3.04 -8.38
C PHE A 337 -7.41 -2.59 -6.96
N GLU A 338 -8.08 -3.44 -6.19
CA GLU A 338 -8.43 -3.15 -4.80
C GLU A 338 -7.18 -2.96 -3.93
N ARG A 339 -6.14 -3.79 -4.11
CA ARG A 339 -4.83 -3.58 -3.47
C ARG A 339 -4.23 -2.22 -3.82
N ARG A 340 -4.38 -1.77 -5.08
CA ARG A 340 -3.92 -0.45 -5.51
C ARG A 340 -4.62 0.68 -4.78
N LEU A 341 -5.95 0.61 -4.63
CA LEU A 341 -6.73 1.65 -3.96
C LEU A 341 -6.51 1.62 -2.44
N GLU A 342 -6.62 0.43 -1.86
CA GLU A 342 -6.54 0.23 -0.41
C GLU A 342 -5.16 0.57 0.16
N LEU A 343 -4.10 0.12 -0.52
CA LEU A 343 -2.72 0.25 -0.07
C LEU A 343 -1.95 1.38 -0.78
N ALA A 344 -2.68 2.30 -1.43
CA ALA A 344 -2.08 3.46 -2.08
C ALA A 344 -1.19 4.24 -1.12
N LEU A 345 -0.03 4.70 -1.60
CA LEU A 345 0.98 5.47 -0.86
C LEU A 345 1.54 4.78 0.41
N GLU A 346 1.40 3.45 0.54
CA GLU A 346 2.01 2.64 1.61
C GLU A 346 3.25 1.87 1.16
N GLY A 347 3.79 2.16 -0.01
CA GLY A 347 5.00 1.52 -0.54
C GLY A 347 4.82 0.09 -1.07
N ASN A 348 3.57 -0.40 -1.23
CA ASN A 348 3.30 -1.76 -1.68
C ASN A 348 3.28 -1.93 -3.20
N ARG A 349 2.86 -0.90 -3.97
CA ARG A 349 2.51 -1.02 -5.39
C ARG A 349 3.61 -1.60 -6.27
N TRP A 350 4.85 -1.08 -6.18
CA TRP A 350 5.97 -1.60 -6.97
C TRP A 350 6.20 -3.09 -6.74
N PHE A 351 6.20 -3.50 -5.48
CA PHE A 351 6.42 -4.89 -5.11
C PHE A 351 5.28 -5.82 -5.52
N ASP A 352 4.05 -5.33 -5.53
CA ASP A 352 2.91 -6.07 -6.09
C ASP A 352 3.09 -6.26 -7.61
N LEU A 353 3.48 -5.22 -8.34
CA LEU A 353 3.74 -5.31 -9.77
C LEU A 353 4.87 -6.30 -10.09
N VAL A 354 5.97 -6.26 -9.34
CA VAL A 354 7.11 -7.19 -9.49
C VAL A 354 6.66 -8.66 -9.33
N ARG A 355 5.90 -8.97 -8.28
CA ARG A 355 5.47 -10.35 -8.01
C ARG A 355 4.37 -10.85 -8.96
N TRP A 356 3.66 -9.96 -9.64
CA TRP A 356 2.67 -10.33 -10.67
C TRP A 356 3.29 -10.64 -12.03
N GLY A 357 4.60 -10.50 -12.16
CA GLY A 357 5.38 -10.88 -13.33
C GLY A 357 5.91 -9.69 -14.12
N ASN A 358 7.06 -9.92 -14.75
CA ASN A 358 7.81 -8.88 -15.46
C ASN A 358 7.00 -8.21 -16.56
N ASP A 359 6.30 -8.98 -17.39
CA ASP A 359 5.50 -8.43 -18.48
C ASP A 359 4.36 -7.54 -17.97
N TYR A 360 3.70 -7.97 -16.88
CA TYR A 360 2.64 -7.18 -16.26
C TYR A 360 3.19 -5.86 -15.69
N LEU A 361 4.34 -5.92 -15.00
CA LEU A 361 5.00 -4.72 -14.47
C LEU A 361 5.40 -3.77 -15.59
N ILE A 362 6.13 -4.27 -16.60
CA ILE A 362 6.67 -3.45 -17.70
C ILE A 362 5.51 -2.77 -18.45
N ASN A 363 4.48 -3.54 -18.83
CA ASN A 363 3.32 -2.99 -19.52
C ASN A 363 2.57 -1.95 -18.67
N THR A 364 2.35 -2.23 -17.39
CA THR A 364 1.66 -1.30 -16.47
C THR A 364 2.45 -0.01 -16.29
N MET A 365 3.76 -0.11 -16.06
CA MET A 365 4.60 1.06 -15.84
C MET A 365 4.81 1.90 -17.10
N ASN A 366 4.96 1.29 -18.26
CA ASN A 366 5.13 2.02 -19.51
C ASN A 366 3.82 2.72 -19.94
N THR A 367 2.67 2.07 -19.72
CA THR A 367 1.36 2.71 -19.90
C THR A 367 1.22 3.91 -18.97
N TYR A 368 1.56 3.75 -17.69
CA TYR A 368 1.55 4.82 -16.68
C TYR A 368 2.45 6.01 -17.11
N MET A 369 3.70 5.75 -17.49
CA MET A 369 4.64 6.80 -17.88
C MET A 369 4.19 7.53 -19.14
N THR A 370 3.61 6.82 -20.11
CA THR A 370 3.04 7.43 -21.32
C THR A 370 1.87 8.35 -20.98
N GLN A 371 0.98 7.93 -20.10
CA GLN A 371 -0.17 8.72 -19.68
C GLN A 371 0.25 9.97 -18.88
N GLU A 372 1.13 9.81 -17.90
CA GLU A 372 1.64 10.93 -17.10
C GLU A 372 2.47 11.91 -17.92
N SER A 373 3.16 11.46 -18.98
CA SER A 373 3.97 12.37 -19.85
C SER A 373 3.15 13.42 -20.55
N ALA A 374 1.85 13.20 -20.77
CA ALA A 374 0.93 14.17 -21.31
C ALA A 374 0.67 15.34 -20.34
N LEU A 375 0.88 15.14 -19.05
CA LEU A 375 0.64 16.12 -17.99
C LEU A 375 1.95 16.67 -17.41
N ARG A 376 3.00 15.87 -17.38
CA ARG A 376 4.27 16.16 -16.70
C ARG A 376 5.44 15.82 -17.60
N SER A 377 6.17 16.82 -18.05
CA SER A 377 7.36 16.64 -18.92
C SER A 377 8.45 15.77 -18.30
N TYR A 378 8.47 15.65 -16.98
CA TYR A 378 9.36 14.76 -16.24
C TYR A 378 9.29 13.30 -16.71
N TYR A 379 8.12 12.81 -17.15
CA TYR A 379 7.94 11.45 -17.64
C TYR A 379 8.25 11.28 -19.14
N THR A 380 8.49 12.35 -19.87
CA THR A 380 8.73 12.31 -21.32
C THR A 380 9.95 11.44 -21.64
N GLY A 381 9.76 10.42 -22.48
CA GLY A 381 10.80 9.48 -22.88
C GLY A 381 11.24 8.49 -21.80
N ARG A 382 10.55 8.44 -20.66
CA ARG A 382 10.82 7.44 -19.62
C ARG A 382 10.12 6.13 -19.95
N SER A 383 10.81 5.03 -19.65
CA SER A 383 10.28 3.66 -19.77
C SER A 383 10.95 2.75 -18.75
N VAL A 384 10.31 1.62 -18.47
CA VAL A 384 10.86 0.54 -17.66
C VAL A 384 11.10 -0.67 -18.54
N SER A 385 12.26 -1.27 -18.41
CA SER A 385 12.63 -2.55 -19.02
C SER A 385 12.91 -3.61 -17.95
N ALA A 386 13.20 -4.83 -18.36
CA ALA A 386 13.50 -5.91 -17.43
C ALA A 386 14.75 -5.63 -16.56
N ASN A 387 15.65 -4.78 -17.02
CA ASN A 387 16.87 -4.45 -16.29
C ASN A 387 16.65 -3.46 -15.13
N GLU A 388 15.51 -2.74 -15.10
CA GLU A 388 15.20 -1.80 -14.04
C GLU A 388 14.27 -2.36 -12.96
N ILE A 389 13.94 -3.64 -13.01
CA ILE A 389 13.07 -4.29 -12.00
C ILE A 389 13.74 -4.29 -10.63
N PHE A 390 15.06 -4.47 -10.61
CA PHE A 390 15.88 -4.42 -9.40
C PHE A 390 16.85 -3.25 -9.48
N LEU A 391 17.14 -2.67 -8.31
CA LEU A 391 18.17 -1.64 -8.23
C LEU A 391 19.56 -2.26 -8.41
N PRO A 392 20.48 -1.57 -9.10
CA PRO A 392 21.88 -1.99 -9.15
C PRO A 392 22.52 -1.91 -7.75
N VAL A 393 23.50 -2.75 -7.49
CA VAL A 393 24.31 -2.64 -6.28
C VAL A 393 25.07 -1.31 -6.32
N PRO A 394 24.98 -0.46 -5.26
CA PRO A 394 25.70 0.80 -5.23
C PRO A 394 27.21 0.61 -5.44
N LEU A 395 27.82 1.43 -6.28
CA LEU A 395 29.27 1.31 -6.56
C LEU A 395 30.11 1.42 -5.29
N ALA A 396 29.72 2.30 -4.36
CA ALA A 396 30.40 2.41 -3.07
C ALA A 396 30.41 1.08 -2.28
N GLU A 397 29.33 0.30 -2.35
CA GLU A 397 29.27 -1.00 -1.67
C GLU A 397 30.16 -2.03 -2.37
N ILE A 398 30.26 -1.98 -3.70
CA ILE A 398 31.18 -2.85 -4.47
C ILE A 398 32.62 -2.52 -4.07
N ASP A 399 32.99 -1.23 -4.05
CA ASP A 399 34.33 -0.79 -3.71
C ASP A 399 34.68 -1.12 -2.24
N ASN A 400 33.77 -0.82 -1.31
CA ASN A 400 33.95 -1.07 0.12
C ASN A 400 34.03 -2.56 0.45
N SER A 401 33.39 -3.42 -0.33
CA SER A 401 33.44 -4.87 -0.13
C SER A 401 34.74 -5.51 -0.63
N ASN A 402 35.69 -4.75 -1.19
CA ASN A 402 36.92 -5.26 -1.79
C ASN A 402 36.67 -6.35 -2.88
N GLY A 403 35.61 -6.19 -3.67
CA GLY A 403 35.25 -7.08 -4.77
C GLY A 403 34.44 -8.32 -4.36
N LEU A 404 33.97 -8.40 -3.11
CA LEU A 404 33.02 -9.45 -2.69
C LEU A 404 31.65 -9.26 -3.32
N TYR A 405 31.20 -8.00 -3.47
CA TYR A 405 29.92 -7.71 -4.11
C TYR A 405 30.10 -7.40 -5.59
N LYS A 406 29.21 -7.93 -6.41
CA LYS A 406 29.21 -7.79 -7.86
C LYS A 406 27.88 -7.24 -8.36
N GLN A 407 27.93 -6.54 -9.49
CA GLN A 407 26.71 -6.25 -10.27
C GLN A 407 26.12 -7.53 -10.87
N TYR A 408 24.85 -7.53 -11.17
CA TYR A 408 24.08 -8.62 -11.80
C TYR A 408 23.36 -8.15 -13.05
#